data_c44da9e2a8b6c950e3a39feffc420888
#
_entry.id   c44da9e2a8b6c950e3a39feffc420888
#
_cell.length_a   1.000
_cell.length_b   1.000
_cell.length_c   1.000
_cell.angle_alpha   90.00
_cell.angle_beta   90.00
_cell.angle_gamma   90.00
#
_symmetry.space_group_name_H-M   'P 1'
#
loop_
_entity.id
_entity.type
_entity.pdbx_description
1 polymer ?
#
loop_
_entity_poly.entity_id
_entity_poly.type
_entity_poly.pdbx_seq_one_letter_code
_entity_poly.pdbx_strand_id
1 'polypeptide(L)'
;GVLVGAGTVRADDPRLTVRMAPAGRNPVRRMVLDARAQLPVDCALFDDIAEAPLHIFTRHDADEGDIERLESAGAHVHPVPHDAGGLDLQRVLDVAWEAGIESILCEGGARLAEALLREGRIQRLYLLIAPTTLGTGGVSAFPQDAKAVEWSAFSPACAPQVFGRDTLIVLDKEGD
;
A
#
# COMPACT_ATOMS: atom_id res chain seq x y z
N GLY A 1 -4.71 7.73 3.68
CA GLY A 1 -4.79 6.28 3.88
C GLY A 1 -3.42 5.62 3.85
N VAL A 2 -3.37 4.37 4.33
CA VAL A 2 -2.20 3.48 4.19
C VAL A 2 -2.60 2.29 3.32
N LEU A 3 -1.83 1.99 2.29
CA LEU A 3 -2.10 0.95 1.30
C LEU A 3 -1.04 -0.16 1.36
N VAL A 4 -1.49 -1.41 1.47
CA VAL A 4 -0.64 -2.60 1.39
C VAL A 4 -1.26 -3.67 0.48
N GLY A 5 -0.47 -4.65 0.07
CA GLY A 5 -0.99 -5.87 -0.55
C GLY A 5 -1.33 -6.95 0.48
N ALA A 6 -2.25 -7.86 0.15
CA ALA A 6 -2.60 -9.01 1.01
C ALA A 6 -1.40 -9.90 1.39
N GLY A 7 -0.34 -9.91 0.56
CA GLY A 7 0.90 -10.60 0.89
C GLY A 7 1.59 -10.03 2.13
N THR A 8 1.62 -8.70 2.27
CA THR A 8 2.16 -8.01 3.45
C THR A 8 1.32 -8.34 4.69
N VAL A 9 -0.01 -8.33 4.55
CA VAL A 9 -0.88 -8.69 5.68
C VAL A 9 -0.62 -10.11 6.17
N ARG A 10 -0.48 -11.07 5.26
CA ARG A 10 -0.22 -12.48 5.62
C ARG A 10 1.18 -12.71 6.22
N ALA A 11 2.16 -11.88 5.84
CA ALA A 11 3.54 -12.03 6.32
C ALA A 11 3.75 -11.37 7.69
N ASP A 12 3.18 -10.18 7.89
CA ASP A 12 3.56 -9.28 8.98
C ASP A 12 2.42 -9.02 9.98
N ASP A 13 1.19 -9.42 9.65
CA ASP A 13 -0.04 -9.18 10.43
C ASP A 13 -0.12 -7.73 10.96
N PRO A 14 -0.01 -6.71 10.10
CA PRO A 14 0.10 -5.33 10.53
C PRO A 14 -1.26 -4.76 10.94
N ARG A 15 -1.28 -3.88 11.96
CA ARG A 15 -2.49 -3.11 12.33
C ARG A 15 -2.74 -1.92 11.41
N LEU A 16 -1.70 -1.36 10.79
CA LEU A 16 -1.72 -0.14 9.96
C LEU A 16 -2.37 1.06 10.66
N THR A 17 -2.21 1.16 11.96
CA THR A 17 -2.72 2.27 12.78
C THR A 17 -1.60 3.25 13.16
N VAL A 18 -1.96 4.52 13.36
CA VAL A 18 -1.00 5.55 13.79
C VAL A 18 -0.79 5.45 15.30
N ARG A 19 0.40 5.04 15.73
CA ARG A 19 0.74 4.85 17.14
C ARG A 19 1.12 6.13 17.89
N MET A 20 1.51 7.17 17.18
CA MET A 20 2.05 8.42 17.74
C MET A 20 1.28 9.67 17.30
N ALA A 21 -0.01 9.53 16.95
CA ALA A 21 -0.82 10.67 16.56
C ALA A 21 -1.26 11.49 17.80
N PRO A 22 -1.27 12.83 17.72
CA PRO A 22 -1.97 13.65 18.69
C PRO A 22 -3.45 13.27 18.73
N ALA A 23 -4.08 13.26 19.92
CA ALA A 23 -5.50 13.02 20.07
C ALA A 23 -6.32 14.00 19.19
N GLY A 24 -7.37 13.50 18.54
CA GLY A 24 -8.30 14.32 17.75
C GLY A 24 -8.04 14.38 16.25
N ARG A 25 -7.11 13.61 15.69
CA ARG A 25 -6.99 13.45 14.24
C ARG A 25 -7.97 12.40 13.72
N ASN A 26 -8.45 12.59 12.49
CA ASN A 26 -9.24 11.58 11.79
C ASN A 26 -8.46 10.25 11.73
N PRO A 27 -9.14 9.12 11.95
CA PRO A 27 -8.50 7.81 11.83
C PRO A 27 -7.92 7.62 10.43
N VAL A 28 -6.74 7.01 10.37
CA VAL A 28 -6.15 6.61 9.10
C VAL A 28 -7.01 5.51 8.47
N ARG A 29 -7.38 5.67 7.22
CA ARG A 29 -8.08 4.64 6.45
C ARG A 29 -7.08 3.59 6.00
N ARG A 30 -7.37 2.34 6.28
CA ARG A 30 -6.50 1.21 5.93
C ARG A 30 -7.02 0.59 4.64
N MET A 31 -6.10 0.39 3.69
CA MET A 31 -6.42 -0.08 2.35
C MET A 31 -5.62 -1.34 2.06
N VAL A 32 -6.27 -2.39 1.59
CA VAL A 32 -5.62 -3.65 1.24
C VAL A 32 -6.02 -4.09 -0.16
N LEU A 33 -5.04 -4.42 -1.00
CA LEU A 33 -5.28 -5.10 -2.27
C LEU A 33 -5.30 -6.61 -2.03
N ASP A 34 -6.48 -7.21 -2.03
CA ASP A 34 -6.71 -8.65 -1.91
C ASP A 34 -7.57 -9.16 -3.06
N ALA A 35 -6.96 -9.40 -4.19
CA ALA A 35 -7.64 -9.74 -5.43
C ALA A 35 -8.66 -10.88 -5.32
N ARG A 36 -8.52 -11.79 -4.37
CA ARG A 36 -9.39 -12.95 -4.18
C ARG A 36 -10.31 -12.88 -2.96
N ALA A 37 -10.30 -11.78 -2.23
CA ALA A 37 -11.05 -11.64 -0.97
C ALA A 37 -10.71 -12.70 0.11
N GLN A 38 -9.45 -13.14 0.16
CA GLN A 38 -9.02 -14.27 1.01
C GLN A 38 -8.27 -13.85 2.26
N LEU A 39 -8.38 -12.58 2.69
CA LEU A 39 -7.83 -12.16 3.97
C LEU A 39 -8.52 -12.90 5.12
N PRO A 40 -7.75 -13.38 6.11
CA PRO A 40 -8.32 -13.94 7.32
C PRO A 40 -8.97 -12.82 8.15
N VAL A 41 -10.18 -13.05 8.65
CA VAL A 41 -10.91 -12.05 9.47
C VAL A 41 -10.44 -12.01 10.93
N ASP A 42 -9.56 -12.92 11.32
CA ASP A 42 -8.90 -12.98 12.63
C ASP A 42 -7.53 -12.30 12.64
N CYS A 43 -7.12 -11.62 11.56
CA CYS A 43 -5.89 -10.85 11.52
C CYS A 43 -6.05 -9.48 12.22
N ALA A 44 -4.92 -8.89 12.60
CA ALA A 44 -4.86 -7.64 13.37
C ALA A 44 -5.54 -6.42 12.71
N LEU A 45 -5.81 -6.47 11.41
CA LEU A 45 -6.58 -5.44 10.72
C LEU A 45 -8.04 -5.34 11.20
N PHE A 46 -8.62 -6.42 11.70
CA PHE A 46 -10.02 -6.45 12.14
C PHE A 46 -10.18 -6.10 13.62
N ASP A 47 -9.12 -6.11 14.43
CA ASP A 47 -9.19 -5.79 15.86
C ASP A 47 -9.75 -4.37 16.14
N ASP A 48 -9.33 -3.38 15.34
CA ASP A 48 -9.64 -1.95 15.55
C ASP A 48 -10.54 -1.40 14.41
N ILE A 49 -11.40 -2.22 13.82
CA ILE A 49 -12.13 -1.86 12.60
C ILE A 49 -13.11 -0.70 12.79
N ALA A 50 -13.70 -0.59 13.98
CA ALA A 50 -14.61 0.50 14.33
C ALA A 50 -13.91 1.86 14.44
N GLU A 51 -12.63 1.85 14.82
CA GLU A 51 -11.82 3.06 15.03
C GLU A 51 -11.01 3.45 13.80
N ALA A 52 -10.59 2.46 13.01
CA ALA A 52 -9.81 2.65 11.80
C ALA A 52 -10.45 1.88 10.63
N PRO A 53 -11.25 2.55 9.78
CA PRO A 53 -11.95 1.90 8.67
C PRO A 53 -11.01 1.12 7.76
N LEU A 54 -11.43 -0.09 7.36
CA LEU A 54 -10.70 -0.99 6.50
C LEU A 54 -11.38 -1.09 5.13
N HIS A 55 -10.68 -0.72 4.07
CA HIS A 55 -11.10 -0.83 2.68
C HIS A 55 -10.33 -1.96 2.01
N ILE A 56 -11.02 -2.95 1.46
CA ILE A 56 -10.42 -4.10 0.77
C ILE A 56 -10.82 -4.04 -0.69
N PHE A 57 -9.83 -4.02 -1.57
CA PHE A 57 -10.05 -4.01 -3.02
C PHE A 57 -9.87 -5.42 -3.57
N THR A 58 -10.90 -5.92 -4.25
CA THR A 58 -10.95 -7.27 -4.80
C THR A 58 -11.20 -7.24 -6.30
N ARG A 59 -10.99 -8.37 -6.98
CA ARG A 59 -11.47 -8.52 -8.35
C ARG A 59 -13.00 -8.51 -8.36
N HIS A 60 -13.59 -8.01 -9.44
CA HIS A 60 -15.04 -7.99 -9.61
C HIS A 60 -15.67 -9.42 -9.76
N ASP A 61 -14.83 -10.44 -10.06
CA ASP A 61 -15.21 -11.84 -10.15
C ASP A 61 -14.70 -12.67 -8.94
N ALA A 62 -14.40 -12.03 -7.81
CA ALA A 62 -14.09 -12.72 -6.55
C ALA A 62 -15.34 -13.45 -6.03
N ASP A 63 -15.13 -14.48 -5.24
CA ASP A 63 -16.23 -15.29 -4.66
C ASP A 63 -17.13 -14.43 -3.76
N GLU A 64 -18.44 -14.48 -3.99
CA GLU A 64 -19.43 -13.68 -3.24
C GLU A 64 -19.42 -14.03 -1.75
N GLY A 65 -19.27 -15.30 -1.39
CA GLY A 65 -19.21 -15.73 0.01
C GLY A 65 -17.96 -15.22 0.73
N ASP A 66 -16.82 -15.12 0.03
CA ASP A 66 -15.61 -14.50 0.57
C ASP A 66 -15.80 -12.99 0.77
N ILE A 67 -16.48 -12.31 -0.15
CA ILE A 67 -16.82 -10.88 -0.02
C ILE A 67 -17.74 -10.69 1.19
N GLU A 68 -18.86 -11.42 1.28
CA GLU A 68 -19.82 -11.33 2.39
C GLU A 68 -19.16 -11.61 3.75
N ARG A 69 -18.21 -12.53 3.81
CA ARG A 69 -17.42 -12.82 5.03
C ARG A 69 -16.62 -11.62 5.50
N LEU A 70 -15.95 -10.91 4.59
CA LEU A 70 -15.17 -9.71 4.91
C LEU A 70 -16.06 -8.54 5.31
N GLU A 71 -17.18 -8.34 4.61
CA GLU A 71 -18.17 -7.30 4.93
C GLU A 71 -18.86 -7.56 6.28
N SER A 72 -19.21 -8.81 6.57
CA SER A 72 -19.78 -9.21 7.86
C SER A 72 -18.81 -8.97 9.01
N ALA A 73 -17.51 -9.01 8.76
CA ALA A 73 -16.49 -8.64 9.73
C ALA A 73 -16.27 -7.12 9.84
N GLY A 74 -16.99 -6.30 9.07
CA GLY A 74 -16.99 -4.84 9.13
C GLY A 74 -16.10 -4.13 8.11
N ALA A 75 -15.47 -4.84 7.17
CA ALA A 75 -14.68 -4.21 6.11
C ALA A 75 -15.58 -3.60 5.02
N HIS A 76 -15.10 -2.53 4.39
CA HIS A 76 -15.66 -1.99 3.15
C HIS A 76 -15.00 -2.71 1.97
N VAL A 77 -15.71 -3.59 1.28
CA VAL A 77 -15.16 -4.33 0.14
C VAL A 77 -15.52 -3.61 -1.16
N HIS A 78 -14.52 -3.45 -2.03
CA HIS A 78 -14.63 -2.72 -3.29
C HIS A 78 -14.20 -3.63 -4.45
N PRO A 79 -15.13 -4.27 -5.17
CA PRO A 79 -14.81 -4.97 -6.41
C PRO A 79 -14.35 -3.98 -7.49
N VAL A 80 -13.18 -4.25 -8.07
CA VAL A 80 -12.60 -3.43 -9.14
C VAL A 80 -12.21 -4.30 -10.34
N PRO A 81 -12.09 -3.73 -11.55
CA PRO A 81 -11.55 -4.43 -12.70
C PRO A 81 -10.15 -4.99 -12.44
N HIS A 82 -9.79 -6.03 -13.18
CA HIS A 82 -8.47 -6.64 -13.11
C HIS A 82 -8.07 -7.23 -14.47
N ASP A 83 -6.77 -7.43 -14.64
CA ASP A 83 -6.19 -8.13 -15.77
C ASP A 83 -5.09 -9.11 -15.31
N ALA A 84 -4.25 -9.57 -16.25
CA ALA A 84 -3.13 -10.45 -15.94
C ALA A 84 -2.06 -9.78 -15.06
N GLY A 85 -2.01 -8.45 -15.03
CA GLY A 85 -1.08 -7.65 -14.20
C GLY A 85 -1.56 -7.46 -12.76
N GLY A 86 -2.84 -7.66 -12.48
CA GLY A 86 -3.43 -7.49 -11.16
C GLY A 86 -4.72 -6.65 -11.17
N LEU A 87 -5.05 -6.03 -10.04
CA LEU A 87 -6.16 -5.10 -9.94
C LEU A 87 -5.85 -3.80 -10.68
N ASP A 88 -6.87 -3.20 -11.31
CA ASP A 88 -6.77 -1.89 -11.94
C ASP A 88 -6.47 -0.82 -10.87
N LEU A 89 -5.20 -0.40 -10.79
CA LEU A 89 -4.75 0.57 -9.78
C LEU A 89 -5.35 1.96 -9.99
N GLN A 90 -5.69 2.35 -11.22
CA GLN A 90 -6.39 3.61 -11.45
C GLN A 90 -7.76 3.56 -10.77
N ARG A 91 -8.52 2.48 -11.00
CA ARG A 91 -9.83 2.34 -10.38
C ARG A 91 -9.77 2.23 -8.86
N VAL A 92 -8.73 1.58 -8.32
CA VAL A 92 -8.45 1.56 -6.86
C VAL A 92 -8.29 2.97 -6.32
N LEU A 93 -7.50 3.82 -6.99
CA LEU A 93 -7.27 5.21 -6.58
C LEU A 93 -8.53 6.07 -6.71
N ASP A 94 -9.33 5.88 -7.78
CA ASP A 94 -10.60 6.60 -7.97
C ASP A 94 -11.60 6.26 -6.86
N VAL A 95 -11.76 4.98 -6.51
CA VAL A 95 -12.63 4.55 -5.42
C VAL A 95 -12.13 5.07 -4.07
N ALA A 96 -10.82 5.09 -3.84
CA ALA A 96 -10.24 5.70 -2.64
C ALA A 96 -10.57 7.19 -2.54
N TRP A 97 -10.45 7.92 -3.65
CA TRP A 97 -10.82 9.32 -3.72
C TRP A 97 -12.33 9.54 -3.46
N GLU A 98 -13.21 8.75 -4.08
CA GLU A 98 -14.65 8.76 -3.84
C GLU A 98 -14.99 8.51 -2.35
N ALA A 99 -14.17 7.69 -1.66
CA ALA A 99 -14.27 7.44 -0.22
C ALA A 99 -13.65 8.56 0.65
N GLY A 100 -13.17 9.66 0.05
CA GLY A 100 -12.56 10.79 0.75
C GLY A 100 -11.12 10.54 1.21
N ILE A 101 -10.38 9.65 0.55
CA ILE A 101 -8.96 9.39 0.81
C ILE A 101 -8.11 10.20 -0.18
N GLU A 102 -7.67 11.36 0.23
CA GLU A 102 -6.96 12.34 -0.62
C GLU A 102 -5.46 12.06 -0.76
N SER A 103 -4.87 11.33 0.18
CA SER A 103 -3.46 10.95 0.15
C SER A 103 -3.26 9.53 0.64
N ILE A 104 -2.35 8.80 0.00
CA ILE A 104 -2.10 7.39 0.28
C ILE A 104 -0.60 7.17 0.48
N LEU A 105 -0.24 6.63 1.65
CA LEU A 105 1.08 6.07 1.89
C LEU A 105 1.05 4.59 1.51
N CYS A 106 1.80 4.22 0.47
CA CYS A 106 1.98 2.81 0.13
C CYS A 106 3.14 2.24 0.94
N GLU A 107 2.83 1.34 1.87
CA GLU A 107 3.79 0.53 2.64
C GLU A 107 3.80 -0.93 2.12
N GLY A 108 3.24 -1.15 0.95
CA GLY A 108 3.09 -2.47 0.35
C GLY A 108 4.42 -3.05 -0.12
N GLY A 109 4.45 -4.39 -0.24
CA GLY A 109 5.61 -5.12 -0.71
C GLY A 109 6.05 -4.74 -2.14
N ALA A 110 7.22 -5.24 -2.53
CA ALA A 110 7.92 -4.89 -3.76
C ALA A 110 7.04 -4.93 -5.05
N ARG A 111 6.12 -5.89 -5.15
CA ARG A 111 5.22 -6.01 -6.33
C ARG A 111 4.27 -4.83 -6.47
N LEU A 112 3.68 -4.36 -5.35
CA LEU A 112 2.76 -3.22 -5.37
C LEU A 112 3.51 -1.93 -5.65
N ALA A 113 4.65 -1.73 -5.00
CA ALA A 113 5.53 -0.58 -5.25
C ALA A 113 5.97 -0.50 -6.72
N GLU A 114 6.37 -1.64 -7.30
CA GLU A 114 6.74 -1.72 -8.71
C GLU A 114 5.56 -1.37 -9.64
N ALA A 115 4.37 -1.92 -9.38
CA ALA A 115 3.20 -1.64 -10.21
C ALA A 115 2.84 -0.15 -10.19
N LEU A 116 2.83 0.47 -9.00
CA LEU A 116 2.56 1.91 -8.85
C LEU A 116 3.64 2.78 -9.53
N LEU A 117 4.92 2.39 -9.43
CA LEU A 117 6.02 3.08 -10.12
C LEU A 117 5.90 2.96 -11.64
N ARG A 118 5.68 1.74 -12.14
CA ARG A 118 5.56 1.46 -13.59
C ARG A 118 4.38 2.22 -14.21
N GLU A 119 3.27 2.35 -13.48
CA GLU A 119 2.10 3.09 -13.94
C GLU A 119 2.18 4.60 -13.67
N GLY A 120 3.30 5.07 -13.12
CA GLY A 120 3.53 6.49 -12.85
C GLY A 120 2.61 7.10 -11.79
N ARG A 121 2.07 6.28 -10.86
CA ARG A 121 1.09 6.67 -9.84
C ARG A 121 1.71 7.20 -8.54
N ILE A 122 3.03 7.32 -8.47
CA ILE A 122 3.75 7.80 -7.28
C ILE A 122 4.19 9.24 -7.50
N GLN A 123 3.78 10.14 -6.60
CA GLN A 123 4.22 11.53 -6.58
C GLN A 123 5.48 11.71 -5.73
N ARG A 124 5.61 10.90 -4.66
CA ARG A 124 6.76 10.98 -3.75
C ARG A 124 7.24 9.60 -3.35
N LEU A 125 8.55 9.40 -3.39
CA LEU A 125 9.20 8.16 -3.00
C LEU A 125 10.12 8.41 -1.79
N TYR A 126 9.94 7.59 -0.74
CA TYR A 126 10.79 7.58 0.44
C TYR A 126 11.69 6.34 0.39
N LEU A 127 12.99 6.53 0.23
CA LEU A 127 13.98 5.46 0.25
C LEU A 127 14.70 5.47 1.60
N LEU A 128 14.40 4.48 2.44
CA LEU A 128 15.10 4.27 3.70
C LEU A 128 16.19 3.22 3.51
N ILE A 129 17.44 3.62 3.69
CA ILE A 129 18.62 2.80 3.43
C ILE A 129 19.32 2.50 4.74
N ALA A 130 19.29 1.24 5.17
CA ALA A 130 20.06 0.76 6.31
C ALA A 130 21.49 0.36 5.87
N PRO A 131 22.53 0.57 6.70
CA PRO A 131 23.92 0.18 6.40
C PRO A 131 24.13 -1.32 6.63
N THR A 132 23.26 -2.15 6.04
CA THR A 132 23.25 -3.60 6.21
C THR A 132 23.00 -4.27 4.87
N THR A 133 23.78 -5.30 4.56
CA THR A 133 23.60 -6.12 3.36
C THR A 133 22.84 -7.39 3.73
N LEU A 134 21.71 -7.64 3.09
CA LEU A 134 20.86 -8.81 3.33
C LEU A 134 21.36 -10.09 2.63
N GLY A 135 22.36 -9.96 1.76
CA GLY A 135 22.87 -11.09 0.98
C GLY A 135 21.87 -11.60 -0.07
N THR A 136 22.05 -12.84 -0.52
CA THR A 136 21.24 -13.45 -1.59
C THR A 136 19.82 -13.83 -1.15
N GLY A 137 19.53 -13.84 0.15
CA GLY A 137 18.19 -14.12 0.72
C GLY A 137 17.30 -12.89 0.86
N GLY A 138 17.80 -11.71 0.53
CA GLY A 138 17.03 -10.47 0.59
C GLY A 138 15.97 -10.39 -0.51
N VAL A 139 14.82 -9.79 -0.20
CA VAL A 139 13.81 -9.46 -1.21
C VAL A 139 14.22 -8.15 -1.88
N SER A 140 14.24 -8.14 -3.22
CA SER A 140 14.52 -6.90 -3.96
C SER A 140 13.43 -5.86 -3.71
N ALA A 141 13.82 -4.64 -3.34
CA ALA A 141 12.89 -3.51 -3.22
C ALA A 141 12.29 -3.14 -4.59
N PHE A 142 13.05 -3.36 -5.66
CA PHE A 142 12.63 -3.15 -7.04
C PHE A 142 12.79 -4.48 -7.77
N PRO A 143 11.69 -5.16 -8.13
CA PRO A 143 11.74 -6.40 -8.90
C PRO A 143 12.39 -6.23 -10.27
N GLN A 144 12.52 -7.30 -11.02
CA GLN A 144 13.45 -7.48 -12.13
C GLN A 144 13.35 -6.46 -13.28
N ASP A 145 12.28 -5.66 -13.32
CA ASP A 145 12.07 -4.63 -14.37
C ASP A 145 12.20 -3.19 -13.85
N ALA A 146 13.11 -2.92 -12.92
CA ALA A 146 13.48 -1.55 -12.54
C ALA A 146 13.87 -0.66 -13.76
N LYS A 147 14.14 -1.27 -14.91
CA LYS A 147 14.34 -0.57 -16.20
C LYS A 147 13.06 0.04 -16.78
N ALA A 148 11.89 -0.45 -16.36
CA ALA A 148 10.59 0.10 -16.78
C ALA A 148 10.17 1.33 -15.96
N VAL A 149 10.89 1.64 -14.87
CA VAL A 149 10.65 2.84 -14.05
C VAL A 149 11.43 4.01 -14.65
N GLU A 150 10.76 5.07 -14.98
CA GLU A 150 11.37 6.31 -15.45
C GLU A 150 12.00 7.10 -14.29
N TRP A 151 13.17 6.65 -13.83
CA TRP A 151 13.86 7.27 -12.70
C TRP A 151 14.23 8.73 -12.92
N SER A 152 14.42 9.13 -14.19
CA SER A 152 14.67 10.52 -14.60
C SER A 152 13.50 11.46 -14.28
N ALA A 153 12.29 10.93 -14.06
CA ALA A 153 11.13 11.71 -13.63
C ALA A 153 11.14 12.07 -12.14
N PHE A 154 12.15 11.62 -11.40
CA PHE A 154 12.25 11.90 -9.96
C PHE A 154 13.45 12.76 -9.65
N SER A 155 13.27 13.79 -8.82
CA SER A 155 14.33 14.65 -8.30
C SER A 155 14.35 14.67 -6.77
N PRO A 156 15.52 14.93 -6.13
CA PRO A 156 15.60 15.05 -4.68
C PRO A 156 14.71 16.18 -4.14
N ALA A 157 13.75 15.85 -3.28
CA ALA A 157 12.90 16.84 -2.61
C ALA A 157 13.66 17.66 -1.55
N CYS A 158 14.68 17.06 -0.95
CA CYS A 158 15.53 17.69 0.07
C CYS A 158 16.88 16.95 0.14
N ALA A 159 17.83 17.50 0.91
CA ALA A 159 19.06 16.77 1.22
C ALA A 159 18.77 15.47 1.98
N PRO A 160 19.56 14.41 1.78
CA PRO A 160 19.43 13.17 2.53
C PRO A 160 19.46 13.41 4.03
N GLN A 161 18.58 12.71 4.77
CA GLN A 161 18.44 12.84 6.21
C GLN A 161 18.97 11.58 6.90
N VAL A 162 19.65 11.73 8.02
CA VAL A 162 20.21 10.61 8.77
C VAL A 162 19.38 10.36 10.04
N PHE A 163 18.93 9.12 10.22
CA PHE A 163 18.18 8.67 11.39
C PHE A 163 18.96 7.52 12.07
N GLY A 164 19.75 7.85 13.07
CA GLY A 164 20.64 6.88 13.71
C GLY A 164 21.70 6.39 12.72
N ARG A 165 21.58 5.15 12.23
CA ARG A 165 22.46 4.56 11.21
C ARG A 165 21.85 4.55 9.80
N ASP A 166 20.58 4.85 9.69
CA ASP A 166 19.82 4.77 8.44
C ASP A 166 19.82 6.12 7.72
N THR A 167 19.73 6.09 6.41
CA THR A 167 19.63 7.29 5.57
C THR A 167 18.29 7.29 4.84
N LEU A 168 17.55 8.39 4.96
CA LEU A 168 16.35 8.66 4.19
C LEU A 168 16.66 9.56 3.00
N ILE A 169 16.30 9.12 1.81
CA ILE A 169 16.28 9.92 0.59
C ILE A 169 14.82 10.12 0.19
N VAL A 170 14.42 11.36 -0.02
CA VAL A 170 13.07 11.72 -0.49
C VAL A 170 13.18 12.22 -1.91
N LEU A 171 12.41 11.60 -2.81
CA LEU A 171 12.35 11.96 -4.21
C LEU A 171 10.93 12.38 -4.57
N ASP A 172 10.77 13.50 -5.24
CA ASP A 172 9.51 13.97 -5.81
C ASP A 172 9.50 13.71 -7.32
N LYS A 173 8.34 13.31 -7.84
CA LYS A 173 8.12 13.21 -9.27
C LYS A 173 8.03 14.61 -9.86
N GLU A 174 8.79 14.87 -10.93
CA GLU A 174 8.74 16.15 -11.65
C GLU A 174 7.47 16.20 -12.54
N GLY A 175 6.77 17.31 -12.51
CA GLY A 175 5.79 17.67 -13.54
C GLY A 175 4.36 17.16 -13.34
N ASP A 176 3.78 17.37 -12.18
CA ASP A 176 2.30 17.45 -12.03
C ASP A 176 1.87 18.84 -11.56
#